data_10998eaa9bed547efc6f8d3d24582794
#
_entry.id   10998eaa9bed547efc6f8d3d24582794
#
_cell.length_a   1.000
_cell.length_b   1.000
_cell.length_c   1.000
_cell.angle_alpha   90.00
_cell.angle_beta   90.00
_cell.angle_gamma   90.00
#
_symmetry.space_group_name_H-M   'P 1'
#
loop_
_entity.id
_entity.type
_entity.pdbx_description
1 polymer ?
#
loop_
_entity_poly.entity_id
_entity_poly.type
_entity_poly.pdbx_seq_one_letter_code
_entity_poly.pdbx_strand_id
1 'polypeptide(L)' 'MDVCYNKLFKLMIDKSMKKVDLLTATGISKNTMSKFSKNEYISMEVLVKVCRIMESDIGDIMEVLPATK' A
#
# COMPACT_ATOMS: atom_id res chain seq x y z
N MET A 1 -6.66 -12.53 4.00
CA MET A 1 -6.25 -11.63 5.09
C MET A 1 -7.34 -10.60 5.36
N ASP A 2 -7.25 -9.93 6.49
CA ASP A 2 -8.30 -9.02 6.93
C ASP A 2 -8.18 -7.61 6.36
N VAL A 3 -7.17 -7.38 5.54
CA VAL A 3 -6.92 -6.07 4.95
C VAL A 3 -6.76 -6.19 3.43
N CYS A 4 -6.96 -5.07 2.75
CA CYS A 4 -6.87 -5.03 1.29
C CYS A 4 -6.21 -3.72 0.87
N TYR A 5 -5.30 -3.79 -0.07
CA TYR A 5 -4.56 -2.63 -0.58
C TYR A 5 -4.92 -2.27 -2.01
N ASN A 6 -6.07 -2.69 -2.48
CA ASN A 6 -6.51 -2.37 -3.84
C ASN A 6 -6.59 -0.87 -4.08
N LYS A 7 -6.94 -0.11 -3.04
CA LYS A 7 -7.00 1.36 -3.15
C LYS A 7 -5.64 1.95 -3.48
N LEU A 8 -4.57 1.39 -2.90
CA LEU A 8 -3.20 1.83 -3.20
C LEU A 8 -2.88 1.62 -4.67
N PHE A 9 -3.17 0.44 -5.20
CA PHE A 9 -2.86 0.12 -6.58
C PHE A 9 -3.67 0.98 -7.55
N LYS A 10 -4.93 1.25 -7.23
CA LYS A 10 -5.76 2.17 -8.00
C LYS A 10 -5.17 3.57 -8.02
N LEU A 11 -4.74 4.05 -6.86
CA LEU A 11 -4.15 5.37 -6.74
C LEU A 11 -2.84 5.47 -7.52
N MET A 12 -2.03 4.40 -7.51
CA MET A 12 -0.82 4.32 -8.30
C MET A 12 -1.11 4.43 -9.80
N ILE A 13 -2.14 3.74 -10.26
CA ILE A 13 -2.56 3.82 -11.66
C ILE A 13 -2.97 5.25 -12.01
N ASP A 14 -3.76 5.88 -11.15
CA ASP A 14 -4.21 7.26 -11.36
C ASP A 14 -3.04 8.24 -11.44
N LYS A 15 -1.97 7.97 -10.71
CA LYS A 15 -0.77 8.80 -10.70
C LYS A 15 0.28 8.34 -11.71
N SER A 16 -0.02 7.36 -12.53
CA SER A 16 0.91 6.76 -13.49
C SER A 16 2.20 6.29 -12.83
N MET A 17 2.08 5.74 -11.63
CA MET A 17 3.20 5.28 -10.84
C MET A 17 3.31 3.76 -10.91
N LYS A 18 4.52 3.26 -11.16
CA LYS A 18 4.80 1.82 -11.18
C LYS A 18 5.30 1.38 -9.82
N LYS A 19 5.28 0.07 -9.58
CA LYS A 19 5.78 -0.50 -8.31
C LYS A 19 7.22 -0.11 -8.04
N VAL A 20 8.07 -0.11 -9.08
CA VAL A 20 9.47 0.28 -8.92
C VAL A 20 9.60 1.75 -8.51
N ASP A 21 8.72 2.60 -8.98
CA ASP A 21 8.72 4.01 -8.61
C ASP A 21 8.40 4.17 -7.13
N LEU A 22 7.44 3.40 -6.64
CA LEU A 22 7.07 3.43 -5.22
C LEU A 22 8.20 2.91 -4.34
N LEU A 23 8.85 1.81 -4.76
CA LEU A 23 10.00 1.27 -4.04
C LEU A 23 11.12 2.30 -3.92
N THR A 24 11.44 2.96 -5.01
CA THR A 24 12.50 3.96 -5.06
C THR A 24 12.17 5.16 -4.17
N ALA A 25 10.94 5.63 -4.25
CA ALA A 25 10.51 6.82 -3.50
C ALA A 25 10.42 6.57 -2.00
N THR A 26 9.98 5.38 -1.59
CA THR A 26 9.78 5.07 -0.17
C THR A 26 10.98 4.39 0.47
N GLY A 27 11.83 3.75 -0.33
CA GLY A 27 12.95 2.98 0.18
C GLY A 27 12.54 1.65 0.81
N ILE A 28 11.31 1.20 0.60
CA ILE A 28 10.86 -0.10 1.11
C ILE A 28 11.45 -1.23 0.28
N SER A 29 11.52 -2.43 0.86
CA SER A 29 12.08 -3.59 0.17
C SER A 29 11.07 -4.22 -0.79
N LYS A 30 11.59 -5.04 -1.71
CA LYS A 30 10.74 -5.83 -2.60
C LYS A 30 9.84 -6.78 -1.82
N ASN A 31 10.33 -7.32 -0.71
CA ASN A 31 9.53 -8.19 0.15
C ASN A 31 8.32 -7.43 0.71
N THR A 32 8.52 -6.21 1.14
CA THR A 32 7.43 -5.38 1.66
C THR A 32 6.43 -5.07 0.55
N MET A 33 6.92 -4.76 -0.65
CA MET A 33 6.05 -4.51 -1.79
C MET A 33 5.21 -5.75 -2.12
N SER A 34 5.84 -6.93 -2.03
CA SER A 34 5.15 -8.19 -2.25
C SER A 34 4.01 -8.40 -1.24
N LYS A 35 4.21 -7.97 0.00
CA LYS A 35 3.16 -8.05 1.03
C LYS A 35 1.93 -7.23 0.67
N PHE A 36 2.12 -6.07 0.06
CA PHE A 36 0.99 -5.28 -0.44
C PHE A 36 0.20 -6.07 -1.48
N SER A 37 0.88 -6.75 -2.38
CA SER A 37 0.23 -7.56 -3.42
C SER A 37 -0.53 -8.75 -2.86
N LYS A 38 -0.08 -9.27 -1.71
CA LYS A 38 -0.68 -10.43 -1.06
C LYS A 38 -1.69 -10.04 0.03
N ASN A 39 -1.92 -8.76 0.24
CA ASN A 39 -2.83 -8.26 1.28
C ASN A 39 -2.41 -8.74 2.68
N GLU A 40 -1.11 -8.77 2.94
CA GLU A 40 -0.58 -9.13 4.25
C GLU A 40 -0.48 -7.90 5.15
N TYR A 41 -0.35 -8.12 6.44
CA TYR A 41 -0.16 -7.02 7.39
C TYR A 41 1.20 -6.37 7.16
N ILE A 42 1.20 -5.06 7.20
CA ILE A 42 2.40 -4.25 6.97
C ILE A 42 2.53 -3.28 8.14
N SER A 43 3.77 -3.01 8.55
CA SER A 43 4.01 -2.11 9.68
C SER A 43 3.47 -0.71 9.40
N MET A 44 3.02 -0.06 10.45
CA MET A 44 2.51 1.31 10.35
C MET A 44 3.58 2.26 9.81
N GLU A 45 4.84 2.04 10.15
CA GLU A 45 5.94 2.86 9.65
C GLU A 45 5.99 2.86 8.12
N VAL A 46 5.86 1.68 7.52
CA VAL A 46 5.85 1.55 6.06
C VAL A 46 4.62 2.22 5.47
N LEU A 47 3.45 2.00 6.10
CA LEU A 47 2.21 2.60 5.63
C LEU A 47 2.30 4.13 5.64
N VAL A 48 2.89 4.71 6.68
CA VAL A 48 3.08 6.16 6.76
C VAL A 48 3.98 6.66 5.64
N LYS A 49 5.07 5.95 5.36
CA LYS A 49 5.98 6.31 4.26
C LYS A 49 5.25 6.34 2.92
N VAL A 50 4.43 5.31 2.68
CA VAL A 50 3.65 5.22 1.45
C VAL A 50 2.65 6.36 1.36
N CYS A 51 1.95 6.65 2.46
CA CYS A 51 0.99 7.76 2.50
C CYS A 51 1.63 9.09 2.17
N ARG A 52 2.82 9.35 2.69
CA ARG A 52 3.54 10.60 2.43
C ARG A 52 3.91 10.74 0.95
N ILE A 53 4.38 9.67 0.35
CA ILE A 53 4.74 9.68 -1.07
C ILE A 53 3.50 9.85 -1.95
N MET A 54 2.41 9.20 -1.57
CA MET A 54 1.15 9.25 -2.33
C MET A 54 0.31 10.49 -1.99
N GLU A 55 0.74 11.27 -1.01
CA GLU A 55 0.01 12.45 -0.53
C GLU A 55 -1.42 12.09 -0.15
N SER A 56 -1.57 11.04 0.63
CA SER A 56 -2.87 10.48 0.98
C SER A 56 -2.88 9.99 2.43
N ASP A 57 -4.05 9.57 2.87
CA ASP A 57 -4.26 9.00 4.20
C ASP A 57 -4.31 7.47 4.13
N ILE A 58 -4.26 6.85 5.30
CA ILE A 58 -4.33 5.39 5.41
C ILE A 58 -5.57 4.85 4.69
N GLY A 59 -6.72 5.49 4.89
CA GLY A 59 -7.96 5.07 4.27
C GLY A 59 -7.98 5.17 2.76
N ASP A 60 -7.03 5.90 2.18
CA ASP A 60 -6.90 6.05 0.72
C ASP A 60 -6.06 4.94 0.10
N ILE A 61 -5.28 4.21 0.90
CA ILE A 61 -4.38 3.18 0.38
C ILE A 61 -4.77 1.78 0.83
N MET A 62 -5.58 1.67 1.87
CA MET A 62 -5.99 0.36 2.36
C MET A 62 -7.38 0.40 2.97
N GLU A 63 -7.95 -0.77 3.20
CA GLU A 63 -9.18 -0.90 3.94
C GLU A 63 -9.14 -2.16 4.79
N VAL A 64 -9.84 -2.12 5.90
CA VAL A 64 -10.02 -3.27 6.76
C VAL A 64 -11.28 -3.98 6.27
N LEU A 65 -11.14 -5.25 5.92
CA LEU A 65 -12.26 -6.03 5.41
C LEU A 65 -13.16 -6.46 6.58
N PRO A 66 -14.49 -6.52 6.35
CA PRO A 66 -15.37 -7.00 7.40
C PRO A 66 -15.06 -8.46 7.73
N ALA A 67 -15.24 -8.81 9.00
CA ALA A 67 -15.06 -10.20 9.41
C ALA A 67 -16.07 -11.07 8.67
N THR A 68 -15.58 -12.19 8.13
CA THR A 68 -16.46 -13.17 7.47
C THR A 68 -16.57 -14.41 8.33
N LYS A 69 -17.66 -15.06 8.23
CA LYS A 69 -17.92 -16.29 9.01
C LYS A 69 -17.93 -17.51 8.12
#